data_c8338d26ce0e3e5298c3b3b44cc5ba96
#
_entry.id   c8338d26ce0e3e5298c3b3b44cc5ba96
#
_cell.length_a   1.000
_cell.length_b   1.000
_cell.length_c   1.000
_cell.angle_alpha   90.00
_cell.angle_beta   90.00
_cell.angle_gamma   90.00
#
_symmetry.space_group_name_H-M   'P 1'
#
loop_
_entity.id
_entity.type
_entity.pdbx_description
1 polymer ?
#
loop_
_entity_poly.entity_id
_entity_poly.type
_entity_poly.pdbx_seq_one_letter_code
_entity_poly.pdbx_strand_id
1 'polypeptide(L)'
;MDDQPIPAHREQKWPDTIWIVRHGQSAGNVARDAAEAAGLPLIDILTRDVDTPLSDLGRDQARALGAWFGAMDAAERPSVVLCSPYVRARQTAEIVLDAAGLPRDALTFNPDERLREKEFGILDRLTRHGIIQKYPELADQRSHVGKFYFRPPGGESWCDVILRLRNVIDTITREYRRERVLVVGHQVIVSCFRYLFERMDEQQILEIDRAGDVPNCSVTSYEFDPSRGKNGKLVPRLVSFVAPLVEAGAPVTAEPDVPAAPKS
;
A
#
# COMPACT_ATOMS: atom_id res chain seq x y z
N MET A 1 -14.00 34.52 -41.54
CA MET A 1 -12.95 34.18 -40.55
C MET A 1 -13.65 33.54 -39.39
N ASP A 2 -13.68 32.20 -39.39
CA ASP A 2 -14.30 31.44 -38.31
C ASP A 2 -13.37 31.49 -37.07
N ASP A 3 -13.79 32.29 -36.12
CA ASP A 3 -13.18 32.35 -34.79
C ASP A 3 -13.66 31.13 -34.00
N GLN A 4 -13.06 29.97 -34.32
CA GLN A 4 -13.29 28.76 -33.51
C GLN A 4 -12.64 29.02 -32.14
N PRO A 5 -13.42 28.94 -31.04
CA PRO A 5 -12.87 29.11 -29.73
C PRO A 5 -11.81 28.00 -29.49
N ILE A 6 -10.57 28.40 -29.18
CA ILE A 6 -9.52 27.51 -28.76
C ILE A 6 -10.10 26.64 -27.64
N PRO A 7 -10.14 25.32 -27.77
CA PRO A 7 -10.66 24.46 -26.71
C PRO A 7 -9.86 24.75 -25.45
N ALA A 8 -10.55 25.21 -24.41
CA ALA A 8 -9.95 25.40 -23.09
C ALA A 8 -9.17 24.14 -22.74
N HIS A 9 -7.86 24.22 -22.65
CA HIS A 9 -7.01 23.11 -22.22
C HIS A 9 -7.58 22.66 -20.88
N ARG A 10 -8.26 21.51 -20.88
CA ARG A 10 -8.83 20.93 -19.67
C ARG A 10 -7.68 20.68 -18.71
N GLU A 11 -7.72 21.35 -17.59
CA GLU A 11 -6.67 21.28 -16.58
C GLU A 11 -6.57 19.84 -16.06
N GLN A 12 -5.43 19.20 -16.28
CA GLN A 12 -5.14 17.88 -15.71
C GLN A 12 -5.12 17.99 -14.18
N LYS A 13 -5.96 17.21 -13.51
CA LYS A 13 -6.03 17.16 -12.04
C LYS A 13 -5.21 16.03 -11.45
N TRP A 14 -4.89 15.01 -12.23
CA TRP A 14 -4.16 13.84 -11.78
C TRP A 14 -2.65 14.02 -11.94
N PRO A 15 -1.84 13.32 -11.15
CA PRO A 15 -0.42 13.15 -11.44
C PRO A 15 -0.25 12.44 -12.79
N ASP A 16 0.92 12.57 -13.40
CA ASP A 16 1.25 11.83 -14.63
C ASP A 16 1.39 10.35 -14.34
N THR A 17 2.02 10.02 -13.21
CA THR A 17 2.18 8.64 -12.73
C THR A 17 1.99 8.59 -11.22
N ILE A 18 1.38 7.50 -10.75
CA ILE A 18 1.34 7.16 -9.33
C ILE A 18 1.80 5.71 -9.16
N TRP A 19 2.81 5.49 -8.32
CA TRP A 19 3.22 4.18 -7.86
C TRP A 19 2.77 4.00 -6.42
N ILE A 20 2.22 2.85 -6.10
CA ILE A 20 1.82 2.45 -4.77
C ILE A 20 2.60 1.21 -4.41
N VAL A 21 3.42 1.31 -3.37
CA VAL A 21 4.37 0.30 -2.94
C VAL A 21 4.02 -0.15 -1.53
N ARG A 22 3.95 -1.47 -1.31
CA ARG A 22 3.96 -2.05 0.02
C ARG A 22 5.38 -1.99 0.57
N HIS A 23 5.56 -1.68 1.86
CA HIS A 23 6.86 -1.73 2.52
C HIS A 23 7.57 -3.08 2.34
N GLY A 24 8.90 -3.12 2.46
CA GLY A 24 9.69 -4.35 2.49
C GLY A 24 9.34 -5.23 3.68
N GLN A 25 9.75 -6.50 3.66
CA GLN A 25 9.51 -7.41 4.79
C GLN A 25 9.94 -6.76 6.11
N SER A 26 9.08 -6.80 7.13
CA SER A 26 9.35 -6.24 8.46
C SER A 26 9.69 -7.32 9.48
N ALA A 27 10.30 -6.93 10.59
CA ALA A 27 10.48 -7.82 11.74
C ALA A 27 9.14 -8.37 12.25
N GLY A 28 8.05 -7.59 12.11
CA GLY A 28 6.70 -8.01 12.45
C GLY A 28 6.17 -9.10 11.53
N ASN A 29 6.46 -9.02 10.21
CA ASN A 29 6.11 -10.07 9.26
C ASN A 29 6.81 -11.39 9.65
N VAL A 30 8.12 -11.36 9.89
CA VAL A 30 8.90 -12.54 10.30
C VAL A 30 8.36 -13.16 11.59
N ALA A 31 8.11 -12.33 12.63
CA ALA A 31 7.59 -12.80 13.91
C ALA A 31 6.20 -13.42 13.77
N ARG A 32 5.35 -12.86 12.91
CA ARG A 32 4.01 -13.37 12.63
C ARG A 32 4.05 -14.71 11.94
N ASP A 33 4.85 -14.85 10.86
CA ASP A 33 4.98 -16.13 10.15
C ASP A 33 5.47 -17.23 11.07
N ALA A 34 6.44 -16.92 11.93
CA ALA A 34 6.93 -17.87 12.93
C ALA A 34 5.82 -18.28 13.93
N ALA A 35 5.01 -17.31 14.41
CA ALA A 35 3.92 -17.58 15.35
C ALA A 35 2.80 -18.39 14.70
N GLU A 36 2.40 -18.08 13.45
CA GLU A 36 1.39 -18.84 12.71
C GLU A 36 1.87 -20.26 12.41
N ALA A 37 3.11 -20.44 11.95
CA ALA A 37 3.71 -21.75 11.70
C ALA A 37 3.79 -22.63 12.95
N ALA A 38 4.02 -22.02 14.11
CA ALA A 38 4.07 -22.70 15.42
C ALA A 38 2.68 -22.85 16.08
N GLY A 39 1.60 -22.34 15.47
CA GLY A 39 0.26 -22.36 16.04
C GLY A 39 0.12 -21.56 17.33
N LEU A 40 0.98 -20.56 17.53
CA LEU A 40 0.97 -19.72 18.74
C LEU A 40 -0.18 -18.70 18.70
N PRO A 41 -0.80 -18.35 19.82
CA PRO A 41 -1.89 -17.37 19.86
C PRO A 41 -1.42 -15.92 19.75
N LEU A 42 -0.14 -15.65 20.04
CA LEU A 42 0.44 -14.31 20.07
C LEU A 42 1.65 -14.22 19.16
N ILE A 43 1.79 -13.08 18.50
CA ILE A 43 2.99 -12.70 17.74
C ILE A 43 4.01 -12.16 18.74
N ASP A 44 5.19 -12.79 18.82
CA ASP A 44 6.26 -12.39 19.72
C ASP A 44 7.03 -11.20 19.16
N ILE A 45 6.55 -10.00 19.48
CA ILE A 45 7.18 -8.74 19.11
C ILE A 45 7.06 -7.74 20.27
N LEU A 46 8.18 -7.11 20.63
CA LEU A 46 8.25 -6.17 21.75
C LEU A 46 7.94 -4.74 21.35
N THR A 47 8.11 -4.39 20.07
CA THR A 47 7.85 -3.05 19.56
C THR A 47 6.35 -2.84 19.34
N ARG A 48 5.90 -1.57 19.39
CA ARG A 48 4.57 -1.21 18.88
C ARG A 48 4.56 -1.41 17.36
N ASP A 49 3.42 -1.65 16.76
CA ASP A 49 3.32 -1.86 15.31
C ASP A 49 3.91 -0.68 14.51
N VAL A 50 3.66 0.56 14.94
CA VAL A 50 4.21 1.77 14.33
C VAL A 50 5.75 1.81 14.35
N ASP A 51 6.40 1.23 15.37
CA ASP A 51 7.84 1.27 15.57
C ASP A 51 8.56 0.03 15.00
N THR A 52 7.82 -0.92 14.42
CA THR A 52 8.38 -2.16 13.87
C THR A 52 9.23 -1.88 12.64
N PRO A 53 10.55 -2.23 12.66
CA PRO A 53 11.46 -1.95 11.56
C PRO A 53 11.39 -3.01 10.46
N LEU A 54 12.08 -2.73 9.34
CA LEU A 54 12.36 -3.74 8.31
C LEU A 54 13.27 -4.84 8.85
N SER A 55 13.08 -6.07 8.33
CA SER A 55 14.07 -7.14 8.40
C SER A 55 15.26 -6.84 7.48
N ASP A 56 16.34 -7.62 7.56
CA ASP A 56 17.46 -7.49 6.65
C ASP A 56 17.03 -7.77 5.21
N LEU A 57 16.21 -8.81 4.99
CA LEU A 57 15.61 -9.09 3.69
C LEU A 57 14.76 -7.92 3.19
N GLY A 58 13.95 -7.30 4.05
CA GLY A 58 13.15 -6.14 3.66
C GLY A 58 13.99 -4.94 3.21
N ARG A 59 15.18 -4.77 3.79
CA ARG A 59 16.15 -3.76 3.34
C ARG A 59 16.72 -4.10 1.95
N ASP A 60 17.02 -5.38 1.68
CA ASP A 60 17.49 -5.82 0.37
C ASP A 60 16.41 -5.67 -0.70
N GLN A 61 15.15 -6.02 -0.36
CA GLN A 61 14.00 -5.77 -1.23
C GLN A 61 13.85 -4.28 -1.58
N ALA A 62 14.00 -3.40 -0.59
CA ALA A 62 13.93 -1.95 -0.82
C ALA A 62 15.09 -1.43 -1.67
N ARG A 63 16.32 -1.97 -1.53
CA ARG A 63 17.46 -1.64 -2.39
C ARG A 63 17.22 -2.06 -3.84
N ALA A 64 16.71 -3.28 -4.05
CA ALA A 64 16.37 -3.80 -5.38
C ALA A 64 15.33 -2.90 -6.08
N LEU A 65 14.27 -2.52 -5.35
CA LEU A 65 13.26 -1.60 -5.86
C LEU A 65 13.86 -0.21 -6.18
N GLY A 66 14.75 0.29 -5.32
CA GLY A 66 15.44 1.57 -5.55
C GLY A 66 16.32 1.56 -6.79
N ALA A 67 17.06 0.47 -7.02
CA ALA A 67 17.86 0.30 -8.24
C ALA A 67 16.98 0.34 -9.51
N TRP A 68 15.79 -0.26 -9.46
CA TRP A 68 14.83 -0.20 -10.56
C TRP A 68 14.35 1.22 -10.86
N PHE A 69 14.00 2.02 -9.83
CA PHE A 69 13.68 3.44 -10.02
C PHE A 69 14.90 4.23 -10.55
N GLY A 70 16.11 3.91 -10.07
CA GLY A 70 17.34 4.53 -10.52
C GLY A 70 17.69 4.26 -11.98
N ALA A 71 17.22 3.14 -12.55
CA ALA A 71 17.41 2.80 -13.95
C ALA A 71 16.44 3.53 -14.91
N MET A 72 15.39 4.18 -14.40
CA MET A 72 14.50 5.00 -15.22
C MET A 72 15.17 6.28 -15.68
N ASP A 73 14.71 6.85 -16.78
CA ASP A 73 15.10 8.19 -17.18
C ASP A 73 14.79 9.21 -16.08
N ALA A 74 15.67 10.20 -15.90
CA ALA A 74 15.53 11.17 -14.81
C ALA A 74 14.16 11.91 -14.83
N ALA A 75 13.62 12.15 -16.02
CA ALA A 75 12.32 12.78 -16.19
C ALA A 75 11.12 11.88 -15.81
N GLU A 76 11.33 10.58 -15.67
CA GLU A 76 10.30 9.59 -15.34
C GLU A 76 10.31 9.17 -13.87
N ARG A 77 11.39 9.48 -13.14
CA ARG A 77 11.54 9.13 -11.73
C ARG A 77 10.55 9.88 -10.83
N PRO A 78 10.25 9.36 -9.64
CA PRO A 78 9.41 10.05 -8.65
C PRO A 78 9.90 11.48 -8.37
N SER A 79 8.96 12.44 -8.32
CA SER A 79 9.19 13.83 -7.91
C SER A 79 8.55 14.14 -6.54
N VAL A 80 7.59 13.30 -6.13
CA VAL A 80 6.89 13.39 -4.84
C VAL A 80 6.85 12.01 -4.20
N VAL A 81 7.16 11.96 -2.91
CA VAL A 81 7.02 10.75 -2.08
C VAL A 81 6.06 11.02 -0.93
N LEU A 82 4.98 10.27 -0.88
CA LEU A 82 4.05 10.22 0.23
C LEU A 82 4.26 8.91 0.98
N CYS A 83 4.48 8.96 2.27
CA CYS A 83 4.90 7.79 3.03
C CYS A 83 4.09 7.62 4.30
N SER A 84 3.71 6.39 4.63
CA SER A 84 3.21 6.07 5.98
C SER A 84 4.23 6.48 7.04
N PRO A 85 3.80 7.00 8.21
CA PRO A 85 4.69 7.35 9.31
C PRO A 85 5.31 6.13 10.00
N TYR A 86 4.84 4.91 9.71
CA TYR A 86 5.36 3.68 10.32
C TYR A 86 6.81 3.43 9.91
N VAL A 87 7.64 2.99 10.87
CA VAL A 87 9.10 2.84 10.67
C VAL A 87 9.44 2.00 9.44
N ARG A 88 8.80 0.85 9.26
CA ARG A 88 9.03 -0.03 8.09
C ARG A 88 8.77 0.64 6.75
N ALA A 89 7.72 1.46 6.65
CA ALA A 89 7.39 2.17 5.42
C ALA A 89 8.36 3.33 5.16
N ARG A 90 8.74 4.08 6.20
CA ARG A 90 9.74 5.15 6.11
C ARG A 90 11.10 4.60 5.69
N GLN A 91 11.57 3.53 6.35
CA GLN A 91 12.82 2.86 5.98
C GLN A 91 12.80 2.37 4.54
N THR A 92 11.66 1.80 4.09
CA THR A 92 11.52 1.40 2.67
C THR A 92 11.70 2.61 1.76
N ALA A 93 10.97 3.71 2.00
CA ALA A 93 11.04 4.91 1.18
C ALA A 93 12.46 5.51 1.15
N GLU A 94 13.12 5.62 2.31
CA GLU A 94 14.48 6.16 2.43
C GLU A 94 15.50 5.29 1.66
N ILE A 95 15.46 3.96 1.83
CA ILE A 95 16.37 3.04 1.13
C ILE A 95 16.11 3.05 -0.39
N VAL A 96 14.83 3.13 -0.81
CA VAL A 96 14.48 3.25 -2.24
C VAL A 96 15.08 4.51 -2.84
N LEU A 97 14.95 5.66 -2.17
CA LEU A 97 15.49 6.93 -2.65
C LEU A 97 17.02 6.91 -2.72
N ASP A 98 17.68 6.41 -1.68
CA ASP A 98 19.15 6.28 -1.65
C ASP A 98 19.66 5.38 -2.78
N ALA A 99 19.05 4.21 -2.96
CA ALA A 99 19.46 3.27 -4.01
C ALA A 99 19.12 3.76 -5.43
N ALA A 100 18.09 4.61 -5.56
CA ALA A 100 17.74 5.26 -6.83
C ALA A 100 18.64 6.47 -7.17
N GLY A 101 19.50 6.89 -6.25
CA GLY A 101 20.29 8.13 -6.42
C GLY A 101 19.42 9.38 -6.44
N LEU A 102 18.30 9.37 -5.71
CA LEU A 102 17.38 10.50 -5.60
C LEU A 102 17.58 11.22 -4.26
N PRO A 103 18.30 12.34 -4.22
CA PRO A 103 18.52 13.07 -3.00
C PRO A 103 17.21 13.66 -2.48
N ARG A 104 17.00 13.55 -1.16
CA ARG A 104 15.75 13.90 -0.50
C ARG A 104 15.38 15.38 -0.61
N ASP A 105 16.36 16.24 -0.76
CA ASP A 105 16.22 17.69 -0.96
C ASP A 105 15.82 18.07 -2.39
N ALA A 106 15.94 17.15 -3.35
CA ALA A 106 15.54 17.38 -4.74
C ALA A 106 14.08 17.00 -5.04
N LEU A 107 13.32 16.51 -4.05
CA LEU A 107 11.95 16.08 -4.20
C LEU A 107 11.10 16.44 -2.98
N THR A 108 9.77 16.39 -3.15
CA THR A 108 8.85 16.54 -2.01
C THR A 108 8.74 15.21 -1.27
N PHE A 109 9.07 15.18 0.01
CA PHE A 109 8.93 13.99 0.87
C PHE A 109 8.03 14.31 2.07
N ASN A 110 6.82 13.74 2.07
CA ASN A 110 5.81 14.00 3.09
C ASN A 110 5.35 12.70 3.78
N PRO A 111 5.67 12.50 5.06
CA PRO A 111 4.95 11.53 5.88
C PRO A 111 3.49 11.94 6.05
N ASP A 112 2.57 10.97 5.88
CA ASP A 112 1.14 11.21 5.94
C ASP A 112 0.48 10.13 6.81
N GLU A 113 -0.09 10.51 7.94
CA GLU A 113 -0.73 9.62 8.90
C GLU A 113 -1.95 8.89 8.30
N ARG A 114 -2.54 9.43 7.24
CA ARG A 114 -3.64 8.79 6.51
C ARG A 114 -3.19 7.55 5.73
N LEU A 115 -1.86 7.36 5.54
CA LEU A 115 -1.26 6.20 4.88
C LEU A 115 -0.83 5.09 5.86
N ARG A 116 -1.09 5.25 7.19
CA ARG A 116 -0.81 4.20 8.18
C ARG A 116 -1.54 2.91 7.83
N GLU A 117 -1.05 1.77 8.34
CA GLU A 117 -1.75 0.50 8.15
C GLU A 117 -3.15 0.55 8.80
N LYS A 118 -3.99 -0.39 8.42
CA LYS A 118 -5.29 -0.60 9.06
C LYS A 118 -5.10 -0.96 10.52
N GLU A 119 -5.78 -0.24 11.41
CA GLU A 119 -5.74 -0.52 12.85
C GLU A 119 -6.53 -1.80 13.18
N PHE A 120 -5.88 -2.71 13.91
CA PHE A 120 -6.50 -3.96 14.36
C PHE A 120 -7.13 -3.85 15.76
N GLY A 121 -6.90 -2.77 16.49
CA GLY A 121 -7.45 -2.51 17.82
C GLY A 121 -7.08 -3.64 18.79
N ILE A 122 -8.08 -4.18 19.51
CA ILE A 122 -7.84 -5.26 20.49
C ILE A 122 -7.35 -6.58 19.87
N LEU A 123 -7.39 -6.72 18.54
CA LEU A 123 -6.89 -7.90 17.81
C LEU A 123 -5.41 -7.77 17.45
N ASP A 124 -4.78 -6.62 17.73
CA ASP A 124 -3.35 -6.42 17.48
C ASP A 124 -2.50 -7.49 18.16
N ARG A 125 -1.44 -7.95 17.49
CA ARG A 125 -0.52 -9.02 17.90
C ARG A 125 -1.16 -10.40 18.09
N LEU A 126 -2.43 -10.60 17.79
CA LEU A 126 -3.03 -11.91 17.81
C LEU A 126 -2.86 -12.61 16.47
N THR A 127 -2.46 -13.88 16.50
CA THR A 127 -2.58 -14.77 15.35
C THR A 127 -4.06 -15.10 15.12
N ARG A 128 -4.37 -15.71 13.97
CA ARG A 128 -5.72 -16.23 13.73
C ARG A 128 -6.19 -17.17 14.84
N HIS A 129 -5.31 -18.09 15.27
CA HIS A 129 -5.59 -19.00 16.38
C HIS A 129 -5.89 -18.22 17.67
N GLY A 130 -5.06 -17.21 17.98
CA GLY A 130 -5.24 -16.36 19.15
C GLY A 130 -6.54 -15.56 19.15
N ILE A 131 -6.98 -15.07 17.99
CA ILE A 131 -8.26 -14.36 17.85
C ILE A 131 -9.42 -15.31 18.16
N ILE A 132 -9.44 -16.51 17.57
CA ILE A 132 -10.50 -17.50 17.79
C ILE A 132 -10.51 -17.95 19.27
N GLN A 133 -9.35 -18.12 19.90
CA GLN A 133 -9.22 -18.55 21.26
C GLN A 133 -9.68 -17.47 22.26
N LYS A 134 -9.28 -16.21 22.03
CA LYS A 134 -9.49 -15.11 22.99
C LYS A 134 -10.78 -14.33 22.77
N TYR A 135 -11.21 -14.22 21.52
CA TYR A 135 -12.36 -13.42 21.11
C TYR A 135 -13.25 -14.17 20.09
N PRO A 136 -13.78 -15.37 20.42
CA PRO A 136 -14.58 -16.16 19.50
C PRO A 136 -15.81 -15.39 18.98
N GLU A 137 -16.41 -14.54 19.83
CA GLU A 137 -17.54 -13.70 19.45
C GLU A 137 -17.21 -12.68 18.36
N LEU A 138 -15.97 -12.16 18.33
CA LEU A 138 -15.54 -11.25 17.26
C LEU A 138 -15.25 -12.01 15.97
N ALA A 139 -14.76 -13.24 16.04
CA ALA A 139 -14.61 -14.10 14.88
C ALA A 139 -15.96 -14.42 14.24
N ASP A 140 -16.98 -14.76 15.05
CA ASP A 140 -18.34 -14.97 14.61
C ASP A 140 -18.96 -13.69 14.02
N GLN A 141 -18.84 -12.56 14.71
CA GLN A 141 -19.32 -11.28 14.22
C GLN A 141 -18.71 -10.96 12.85
N ARG A 142 -17.39 -11.16 12.67
CA ARG A 142 -16.75 -10.94 11.40
C ARG A 142 -17.27 -11.83 10.29
N SER A 143 -17.62 -13.08 10.59
CA SER A 143 -18.21 -14.00 9.60
C SER A 143 -19.57 -13.53 9.13
N HIS A 144 -20.38 -12.92 9.99
CA HIS A 144 -21.70 -12.38 9.66
C HIS A 144 -21.63 -11.03 8.92
N VAL A 145 -20.76 -10.11 9.40
CA VAL A 145 -20.66 -8.75 8.86
C VAL A 145 -19.82 -8.72 7.57
N GLY A 146 -18.90 -9.67 7.40
CA GLY A 146 -17.94 -9.72 6.30
C GLY A 146 -16.67 -8.90 6.55
N LYS A 147 -15.56 -9.33 5.95
CA LYS A 147 -14.21 -8.73 6.10
C LYS A 147 -14.21 -7.23 5.79
N PHE A 148 -15.00 -6.80 4.81
CA PHE A 148 -15.01 -5.43 4.30
C PHE A 148 -15.59 -4.43 5.31
N TYR A 149 -16.66 -4.80 6.01
CA TYR A 149 -17.37 -3.94 6.95
C TYR A 149 -16.99 -4.19 8.41
N PHE A 150 -16.40 -5.33 8.72
CA PHE A 150 -16.07 -5.66 10.10
C PHE A 150 -15.02 -4.68 10.67
N ARG A 151 -15.38 -4.07 11.81
CA ARG A 151 -14.52 -3.18 12.58
C ARG A 151 -14.24 -3.80 13.94
N PRO A 152 -13.00 -4.23 14.24
CA PRO A 152 -12.65 -4.69 15.58
C PRO A 152 -12.73 -3.52 16.57
N PRO A 153 -13.05 -3.77 17.85
CA PRO A 153 -13.04 -2.73 18.88
C PRO A 153 -11.70 -1.99 18.93
N GLY A 154 -11.75 -0.66 18.84
CA GLY A 154 -10.55 0.19 18.77
C GLY A 154 -9.80 0.14 17.44
N GLY A 155 -10.34 -0.53 16.42
CA GLY A 155 -9.71 -0.65 15.11
C GLY A 155 -10.51 -0.03 13.97
N GLU A 156 -10.11 -0.35 12.75
CA GLU A 156 -10.70 0.13 11.49
C GLU A 156 -11.32 -1.04 10.69
N SER A 157 -12.40 -0.77 9.96
CA SER A 157 -12.88 -1.58 8.84
C SER A 157 -12.12 -1.18 7.54
N TRP A 158 -12.30 -1.92 6.45
CA TRP A 158 -11.82 -1.47 5.14
C TRP A 158 -12.51 -0.18 4.70
N CYS A 159 -13.79 0.01 5.04
CA CYS A 159 -14.52 1.25 4.76
C CYS A 159 -13.87 2.47 5.43
N ASP A 160 -13.36 2.34 6.65
CA ASP A 160 -12.68 3.42 7.35
C ASP A 160 -11.37 3.80 6.64
N VAL A 161 -10.59 2.79 6.22
CA VAL A 161 -9.38 3.01 5.43
C VAL A 161 -9.70 3.68 4.09
N ILE A 162 -10.72 3.22 3.39
CA ILE A 162 -11.19 3.81 2.13
C ILE A 162 -11.57 5.28 2.32
N LEU A 163 -12.27 5.63 3.40
CA LEU A 163 -12.64 7.01 3.70
C LEU A 163 -11.41 7.92 3.84
N ARG A 164 -10.39 7.51 4.62
CA ARG A 164 -9.18 8.32 4.76
C ARG A 164 -8.35 8.38 3.49
N LEU A 165 -8.35 7.33 2.65
CA LEU A 165 -7.65 7.33 1.37
C LEU A 165 -8.36 8.20 0.31
N ARG A 166 -9.68 8.35 0.34
CA ARG A 166 -10.38 9.36 -0.49
C ARG A 166 -9.84 10.76 -0.22
N ASN A 167 -9.57 11.08 1.05
CA ASN A 167 -8.99 12.36 1.42
C ASN A 167 -7.52 12.51 0.96
N VAL A 168 -6.73 11.42 0.97
CA VAL A 168 -5.38 11.41 0.37
C VAL A 168 -5.46 11.68 -1.13
N ILE A 169 -6.38 11.03 -1.85
CA ILE A 169 -6.58 11.25 -3.29
C ILE A 169 -6.98 12.70 -3.58
N ASP A 170 -7.84 13.29 -2.77
CA ASP A 170 -8.20 14.71 -2.91
C ASP A 170 -6.98 15.63 -2.76
N THR A 171 -6.09 15.31 -1.81
CA THR A 171 -4.82 16.03 -1.66
C THR A 171 -3.94 15.85 -2.90
N ILE A 172 -3.77 14.61 -3.39
CA ILE A 172 -2.95 14.32 -4.58
C ILE A 172 -3.47 15.09 -5.79
N THR A 173 -4.78 15.10 -6.04
CA THR A 173 -5.38 15.78 -7.19
C THR A 173 -5.31 17.31 -7.09
N ARG A 174 -5.18 17.86 -5.91
CA ARG A 174 -5.10 19.30 -5.66
C ARG A 174 -3.67 19.81 -5.69
N GLU A 175 -2.73 19.09 -5.10
CA GLU A 175 -1.38 19.57 -4.81
C GLU A 175 -0.31 18.98 -5.74
N TYR A 176 -0.52 17.78 -6.29
CA TYR A 176 0.50 17.05 -7.06
C TYR A 176 0.06 16.75 -8.50
N ARG A 177 -0.56 17.73 -9.14
CA ARG A 177 -0.96 17.67 -10.55
C ARG A 177 0.26 17.56 -11.44
N ARG A 178 0.22 16.64 -12.41
CA ARG A 178 1.33 16.36 -13.35
C ARG A 178 2.64 15.93 -12.69
N GLU A 179 2.61 15.65 -11.41
CA GLU A 179 3.76 15.09 -10.70
C GLU A 179 3.84 13.57 -10.88
N ARG A 180 4.94 13.01 -10.48
CA ARG A 180 5.17 11.56 -10.42
C ARG A 180 5.24 11.17 -8.97
N VAL A 181 4.14 10.61 -8.48
CA VAL A 181 3.91 10.38 -7.05
C VAL A 181 4.22 8.94 -6.67
N LEU A 182 5.15 8.75 -5.77
CA LEU A 182 5.43 7.47 -5.11
C LEU A 182 4.73 7.44 -3.74
N VAL A 183 3.84 6.49 -3.55
CA VAL A 183 3.20 6.22 -2.25
C VAL A 183 3.80 4.96 -1.65
N VAL A 184 4.37 5.06 -0.44
CA VAL A 184 4.90 3.90 0.30
C VAL A 184 4.01 3.65 1.51
N GLY A 185 3.35 2.49 1.52
CA GLY A 185 2.38 2.11 2.53
C GLY A 185 2.39 0.63 2.85
N HIS A 186 1.21 0.07 3.02
CA HIS A 186 0.96 -1.24 3.58
C HIS A 186 0.01 -2.04 2.69
N GLN A 187 -0.23 -3.32 3.04
CA GLN A 187 -1.04 -4.22 2.23
C GLN A 187 -2.48 -3.70 2.02
N VAL A 188 -3.19 -3.37 3.09
CA VAL A 188 -4.58 -2.88 2.97
C VAL A 188 -4.63 -1.53 2.26
N ILE A 189 -3.60 -0.70 2.42
CA ILE A 189 -3.48 0.59 1.72
C ILE A 189 -3.41 0.37 0.21
N VAL A 190 -2.55 -0.54 -0.27
CA VAL A 190 -2.45 -0.88 -1.71
C VAL A 190 -3.80 -1.37 -2.24
N SER A 191 -4.44 -2.32 -1.53
CA SER A 191 -5.73 -2.88 -1.92
C SER A 191 -6.83 -1.82 -1.98
N CYS A 192 -6.89 -0.92 -0.97
CA CYS A 192 -7.90 0.15 -0.94
C CYS A 192 -7.66 1.24 -2.00
N PHE A 193 -6.41 1.54 -2.37
CA PHE A 193 -6.14 2.39 -3.52
C PHE A 193 -6.62 1.75 -4.83
N ARG A 194 -6.38 0.45 -5.02
CA ARG A 194 -6.91 -0.30 -6.16
C ARG A 194 -8.43 -0.20 -6.22
N TYR A 195 -9.11 -0.49 -5.11
CA TYR A 195 -10.57 -0.33 -5.01
C TYR A 195 -11.04 1.04 -5.50
N LEU A 196 -10.35 2.11 -5.10
CA LEU A 196 -10.74 3.48 -5.45
C LEU A 196 -10.43 3.84 -6.91
N PHE A 197 -9.23 3.54 -7.41
CA PHE A 197 -8.82 3.91 -8.77
C PHE A 197 -9.48 3.05 -9.84
N GLU A 198 -9.64 1.76 -9.58
CA GLU A 198 -10.26 0.80 -10.51
C GLU A 198 -11.80 0.77 -10.36
N ARG A 199 -12.35 1.50 -9.38
CA ARG A 199 -13.80 1.59 -9.09
C ARG A 199 -14.45 0.24 -8.84
N MET A 200 -13.79 -0.57 -8.06
CA MET A 200 -14.25 -1.90 -7.69
C MET A 200 -15.45 -1.83 -6.74
N ASP A 201 -16.22 -2.90 -6.71
CA ASP A 201 -17.17 -3.20 -5.65
C ASP A 201 -16.53 -4.08 -4.56
N GLU A 202 -17.30 -4.38 -3.52
CA GLU A 202 -16.86 -5.22 -2.39
C GLU A 202 -16.43 -6.62 -2.86
N GLN A 203 -17.22 -7.25 -3.73
CA GLN A 203 -16.97 -8.61 -4.19
C GLN A 203 -15.63 -8.68 -4.93
N GLN A 204 -15.39 -7.77 -5.87
CA GLN A 204 -14.18 -7.71 -6.68
C GLN A 204 -12.92 -7.56 -5.84
N ILE A 205 -12.91 -6.63 -4.87
CA ILE A 205 -11.70 -6.43 -4.05
C ILE A 205 -11.46 -7.59 -3.07
N LEU A 206 -12.51 -8.22 -2.55
CA LEU A 206 -12.38 -9.40 -1.70
C LEU A 206 -11.97 -10.65 -2.48
N GLU A 207 -12.33 -10.79 -3.75
CA GLU A 207 -11.82 -11.85 -4.64
C GLU A 207 -10.31 -11.70 -4.86
N ILE A 208 -9.84 -10.47 -5.12
CA ILE A 208 -8.40 -10.19 -5.25
C ILE A 208 -7.65 -10.51 -3.96
N ASP A 209 -8.17 -10.07 -2.82
CA ASP A 209 -7.58 -10.34 -1.51
C ASP A 209 -7.54 -11.84 -1.18
N ARG A 210 -8.54 -12.61 -1.62
CA ARG A 210 -8.54 -14.08 -1.46
C ARG A 210 -7.57 -14.80 -2.40
N ALA A 211 -7.34 -14.24 -3.59
CA ALA A 211 -6.44 -14.83 -4.57
C ALA A 211 -4.97 -14.75 -4.17
N GLY A 212 -4.58 -13.74 -3.38
CA GLY A 212 -3.22 -13.61 -2.88
C GLY A 212 -2.98 -12.30 -2.17
N ASP A 213 -1.92 -12.28 -1.38
CA ASP A 213 -1.48 -11.10 -0.66
C ASP A 213 -0.59 -10.21 -1.54
N VAL A 214 -0.58 -8.91 -1.26
CA VAL A 214 0.28 -7.96 -1.94
C VAL A 214 1.73 -8.21 -1.52
N PRO A 215 2.67 -8.58 -2.43
CA PRO A 215 4.05 -8.86 -2.04
C PRO A 215 4.76 -7.62 -1.46
N ASN A 216 5.72 -7.85 -0.56
CA ASN A 216 6.58 -6.80 -0.03
C ASN A 216 7.40 -6.15 -1.16
N CYS A 217 7.57 -4.84 -1.14
CA CYS A 217 8.21 -4.04 -2.18
C CYS A 217 7.64 -4.24 -3.59
N SER A 218 6.42 -4.81 -3.74
CA SER A 218 5.75 -4.84 -5.04
C SER A 218 5.23 -3.47 -5.42
N VAL A 219 5.16 -3.24 -6.73
CA VAL A 219 4.69 -1.98 -7.32
C VAL A 219 3.33 -2.18 -7.97
N THR A 220 2.35 -1.38 -7.57
CA THR A 220 1.11 -1.17 -8.32
C THR A 220 1.12 0.25 -8.85
N SER A 221 0.98 0.44 -10.16
CA SER A 221 1.08 1.77 -10.76
C SER A 221 -0.05 2.10 -11.71
N TYR A 222 -0.28 3.40 -11.82
CA TYR A 222 -1.27 4.00 -12.69
C TYR A 222 -0.64 5.17 -13.44
N GLU A 223 -1.01 5.34 -14.70
CA GLU A 223 -0.60 6.46 -15.54
C GLU A 223 -1.81 7.25 -16.00
N PHE A 224 -1.62 8.54 -16.16
CA PHE A 224 -2.67 9.42 -16.67
C PHE A 224 -2.89 9.22 -18.18
N ASP A 225 -4.12 8.88 -18.55
CA ASP A 225 -4.56 8.79 -19.95
C ASP A 225 -5.58 9.91 -20.24
N PRO A 226 -5.18 10.93 -21.00
CA PRO A 226 -6.07 12.05 -21.35
C PRO A 226 -7.24 11.64 -22.23
N SER A 227 -7.14 10.51 -22.95
CA SER A 227 -8.20 10.00 -23.85
C SER A 227 -9.34 9.32 -23.10
N ARG A 228 -9.14 8.94 -21.84
CA ARG A 228 -10.11 8.20 -21.05
C ARG A 228 -11.06 9.12 -20.29
N GLY A 229 -12.36 8.95 -20.53
CA GLY A 229 -13.41 9.75 -19.88
C GLY A 229 -13.37 11.23 -20.25
N LYS A 230 -14.15 12.06 -19.52
CA LYS A 230 -14.32 13.48 -19.87
C LYS A 230 -13.09 14.35 -19.59
N ASN A 231 -12.30 14.01 -18.57
CA ASN A 231 -11.17 14.83 -18.07
C ASN A 231 -9.87 14.03 -17.92
N GLY A 232 -9.71 12.94 -18.64
CA GLY A 232 -8.63 11.97 -18.41
C GLY A 232 -8.89 11.10 -17.18
N LYS A 233 -8.15 10.00 -17.07
CA LYS A 233 -8.20 9.08 -15.93
C LYS A 233 -6.83 8.48 -15.68
N LEU A 234 -6.58 8.06 -14.47
CA LEU A 234 -5.51 7.10 -14.17
C LEU A 234 -5.92 5.71 -14.67
N VAL A 235 -5.02 5.06 -15.42
CA VAL A 235 -5.19 3.69 -15.92
C VAL A 235 -4.11 2.79 -15.32
N PRO A 236 -4.42 1.55 -14.93
CA PRO A 236 -3.43 0.64 -14.37
C PRO A 236 -2.36 0.27 -15.40
N ARG A 237 -1.10 0.20 -14.96
CA ARG A 237 0.05 -0.24 -15.75
C ARG A 237 0.72 -1.45 -15.15
N LEU A 238 1.02 -1.40 -13.87
CA LEU A 238 1.62 -2.50 -13.11
C LEU A 238 0.67 -2.89 -11.97
N VAL A 239 0.57 -4.18 -11.70
CA VAL A 239 -0.21 -4.69 -10.56
C VAL A 239 0.64 -5.74 -9.84
N SER A 240 0.93 -5.47 -8.55
CA SER A 240 1.75 -6.35 -7.71
C SER A 240 3.06 -6.78 -8.38
N PHE A 241 3.69 -5.87 -9.12
CA PHE A 241 4.87 -6.12 -9.93
C PHE A 241 6.10 -6.31 -9.04
N VAL A 242 6.79 -7.41 -9.19
CA VAL A 242 7.94 -7.84 -8.37
C VAL A 242 9.21 -8.11 -9.17
N ALA A 243 9.21 -7.84 -10.47
CA ALA A 243 10.39 -8.09 -11.32
C ALA A 243 11.68 -7.44 -10.77
N PRO A 244 11.67 -6.22 -10.18
CA PRO A 244 12.88 -5.64 -9.58
C PRO A 244 13.54 -6.54 -8.53
N LEU A 245 12.73 -7.23 -7.71
CA LEU A 245 13.22 -8.14 -6.68
C LEU A 245 13.79 -9.40 -7.32
N VAL A 246 13.05 -9.98 -8.26
CA VAL A 246 13.43 -11.22 -8.96
C VAL A 246 14.74 -11.02 -9.73
N GLU A 247 14.87 -9.93 -10.46
CA GLU A 247 16.06 -9.59 -11.25
C GLU A 247 17.29 -9.33 -10.36
N ALA A 248 17.07 -8.76 -9.18
CA ALA A 248 18.13 -8.55 -8.19
C ALA A 248 18.43 -9.80 -7.33
N GLY A 249 17.69 -10.91 -7.52
CA GLY A 249 17.84 -12.12 -6.71
C GLY A 249 17.36 -11.97 -5.27
N ALA A 250 16.56 -10.95 -4.96
CA ALA A 250 15.96 -10.78 -3.64
C ALA A 250 14.69 -11.64 -3.53
N PRO A 251 14.56 -12.48 -2.50
CA PRO A 251 13.36 -13.29 -2.30
C PRO A 251 12.10 -12.44 -2.20
N VAL A 252 11.05 -12.86 -2.93
CA VAL A 252 9.72 -12.25 -2.85
C VAL A 252 8.99 -12.83 -1.66
N THR A 253 8.55 -11.99 -0.75
CA THR A 253 7.73 -12.36 0.41
C THR A 253 6.35 -11.74 0.30
N ALA A 254 5.33 -12.50 0.69
CA ALA A 254 3.96 -12.02 0.79
C ALA A 254 3.32 -12.73 1.97
N GLU A 255 2.88 -11.96 2.94
CA GLU A 255 2.27 -12.52 4.14
C GLU A 255 0.81 -12.15 4.18
N PRO A 256 -0.06 -13.13 4.51
CA PRO A 256 -1.47 -12.86 4.61
C PRO A 256 -1.76 -11.84 5.72
N ASP A 257 -2.70 -10.93 5.49
CA ASP A 257 -3.40 -10.26 6.58
C ASP A 257 -3.97 -11.30 7.53
N VAL A 258 -3.97 -11.03 8.83
CA VAL A 258 -4.55 -11.96 9.81
C VAL A 258 -6.07 -12.00 9.60
N PRO A 259 -6.63 -13.06 8.96
CA PRO A 259 -8.07 -13.20 8.93
C PRO A 259 -8.55 -13.70 10.29
N ALA A 260 -9.50 -13.01 10.90
CA ALA A 260 -10.17 -13.46 12.11
C ALA A 260 -11.08 -14.69 11.88
N ALA A 261 -11.25 -15.15 10.65
CA ALA A 261 -12.04 -16.31 10.27
C ALA A 261 -11.42 -17.02 9.07
N PRO A 262 -11.74 -18.31 8.82
CA PRO A 262 -11.33 -18.98 7.60
C PRO A 262 -11.69 -18.16 6.36
N LYS A 263 -10.86 -18.24 5.34
CA LYS A 263 -11.27 -17.84 3.99
C LYS A 263 -12.40 -18.81 3.63
N SER A 264 -13.64 -18.35 3.65
CA SER A 264 -14.82 -19.08 3.17
C SER A 264 -14.88 -18.99 1.66
#